data_2dcf5162cf99f4f0ee94a54fd8442d99
#
_entry.id   2dcf5162cf99f4f0ee94a54fd8442d99
#
_cell.length_a   1.000
_cell.length_b   1.000
_cell.length_c   1.000
_cell.angle_alpha   90.00
_cell.angle_beta   90.00
_cell.angle_gamma   90.00
#
_symmetry.space_group_name_H-M   'P 1'
#
loop_
_entity.id
_entity.type
_entity.pdbx_description
1 polymer ?
#
loop_
_entity_poly.entity_id
_entity_poly.type
_entity_poly.pdbx_seq_one_letter_code
_entity_poly.pdbx_strand_id
1 'polypeptide(L)'
;MTRIEIPVPPGFTVTTEACNAYLEHDHQFPPEMWEQEVAAMKALEEQTGKLFGDANNPLLVSCRSGAKFSMPGMMDTVLNIGLTDTTAKTMAELTGNPRFVYDSYRRLVQMFGSVVMGVPDEPFERVIEEVKKERGVKLDVELTAAEWQGITERFKGLIIAYTGAEFPQDPYKQLEMATRAVFNSWFGKRAVDYRNATGIRHDLGTAVNIQTVVFGNMGDKSGTGVAFTRNPVDGTKVLYGDYLINAQGEDVVAGIRNTSPIAQLQVEMPEVYAEFLNICDKLEDHFREMQDVEFTIEQGKLWMLQTRDGKRTARAQIKIAVDMADEGLIDRKTALMRVKPEQVDMLLHPQFGPETKAAVRA
;
A
#
# COMPACT_ATOMS: atom_id res chain seq x y z
N MET A 1 -8.52 -12.03 5.15
CA MET A 1 -7.21 -12.59 5.55
C MET A 1 -7.17 -12.95 7.04
N THR A 2 -7.37 -12.05 7.98
CA THR A 2 -7.32 -12.35 9.44
C THR A 2 -8.20 -13.53 9.88
N ARG A 3 -9.43 -13.65 9.36
CA ARG A 3 -10.35 -14.76 9.70
C ARG A 3 -9.88 -16.16 9.25
N ILE A 4 -8.95 -16.23 8.32
CA ILE A 4 -8.32 -17.47 7.82
C ILE A 4 -6.86 -17.59 8.28
N GLU A 5 -6.54 -16.89 9.37
CA GLU A 5 -5.25 -16.97 10.06
C GLU A 5 -4.03 -16.64 9.17
N ILE A 6 -4.20 -15.70 8.25
CA ILE A 6 -3.10 -15.14 7.49
C ILE A 6 -2.51 -13.95 8.29
N PRO A 7 -1.17 -13.85 8.40
CA PRO A 7 -0.52 -12.76 9.12
C PRO A 7 -0.80 -11.40 8.46
N VAL A 8 -1.67 -10.62 9.09
CA VAL A 8 -2.04 -9.26 8.68
C VAL A 8 -1.69 -8.32 9.82
N PRO A 9 -1.05 -7.17 9.56
CA PRO A 9 -0.82 -6.19 10.61
C PRO A 9 -2.15 -5.80 11.27
N PRO A 10 -2.22 -5.75 12.62
CA PRO A 10 -3.43 -5.35 13.33
C PRO A 10 -3.95 -3.99 12.90
N GLY A 11 -5.25 -3.80 12.96
CA GLY A 11 -5.89 -2.55 12.57
C GLY A 11 -7.40 -2.62 12.68
N PHE A 12 -8.07 -1.51 12.34
CA PHE A 12 -9.51 -1.40 12.30
C PHE A 12 -9.95 -0.59 11.07
N THR A 13 -11.25 -0.58 10.81
CA THR A 13 -11.81 0.07 9.63
C THR A 13 -12.93 1.02 10.03
N VAL A 14 -12.83 2.29 9.64
CA VAL A 14 -13.95 3.22 9.60
C VAL A 14 -14.73 2.95 8.32
N THR A 15 -16.03 2.70 8.43
CA THR A 15 -16.83 2.11 7.35
C THR A 15 -17.23 3.10 6.25
N THR A 16 -17.74 2.58 5.13
CA THR A 16 -18.28 3.40 4.04
C THR A 16 -19.50 4.19 4.45
N GLU A 17 -20.31 3.67 5.40
CA GLU A 17 -21.46 4.37 5.96
C GLU A 17 -21.01 5.64 6.70
N ALA A 18 -19.91 5.57 7.46
CA ALA A 18 -19.34 6.74 8.12
C ALA A 18 -18.84 7.78 7.09
N CYS A 19 -18.25 7.35 5.98
CA CYS A 19 -17.88 8.23 4.88
C CYS A 19 -19.10 8.94 4.28
N ASN A 20 -20.16 8.21 3.97
CA ASN A 20 -21.37 8.79 3.39
C ASN A 20 -22.02 9.78 4.37
N ALA A 21 -22.12 9.42 5.66
CA ALA A 21 -22.63 10.33 6.68
C ALA A 21 -21.76 11.59 6.85
N TYR A 22 -20.43 11.45 6.79
CA TYR A 22 -19.50 12.59 6.80
C TYR A 22 -19.76 13.55 5.62
N LEU A 23 -19.99 13.02 4.42
CA LEU A 23 -20.26 13.81 3.22
C LEU A 23 -21.65 14.49 3.27
N GLU A 24 -22.65 13.81 3.84
CA GLU A 24 -24.00 14.36 4.05
C GLU A 24 -24.06 15.43 5.15
N HIS A 25 -23.08 15.46 6.06
CA HIS A 25 -22.96 16.42 7.15
C HIS A 25 -21.93 17.53 6.87
N ASP A 26 -21.88 18.03 5.65
CA ASP A 26 -20.98 19.14 5.24
C ASP A 26 -19.51 18.88 5.63
N HIS A 27 -19.03 17.68 5.39
CA HIS A 27 -17.65 17.26 5.72
C HIS A 27 -17.32 17.37 7.23
N GLN A 28 -18.31 17.19 8.09
CA GLN A 28 -18.11 17.01 9.53
C GLN A 28 -18.31 15.55 9.92
N PHE A 29 -17.50 15.09 10.86
CA PHE A 29 -17.67 13.73 11.37
C PHE A 29 -19.07 13.55 11.97
N PRO A 30 -19.75 12.43 11.66
CA PRO A 30 -21.01 12.10 12.34
C PRO A 30 -20.81 12.05 13.86
N PRO A 31 -21.86 12.31 14.65
CA PRO A 31 -21.80 12.16 16.10
C PRO A 31 -21.20 10.81 16.50
N GLU A 32 -20.37 10.80 17.54
CA GLU A 32 -19.70 9.63 18.12
C GLU A 32 -18.70 8.90 17.19
N MET A 33 -18.55 9.28 15.92
CA MET A 33 -17.62 8.61 15.01
C MET A 33 -16.16 8.74 15.50
N TRP A 34 -15.77 9.96 15.87
CA TRP A 34 -14.41 10.22 16.35
C TRP A 34 -14.11 9.49 17.66
N GLU A 35 -15.07 9.47 18.58
CA GLU A 35 -14.94 8.74 19.84
C GLU A 35 -14.80 7.22 19.61
N GLN A 36 -15.51 6.66 18.63
CA GLN A 36 -15.37 5.26 18.22
C GLN A 36 -14.00 5.00 17.59
N GLU A 37 -13.49 5.90 16.76
CA GLU A 37 -12.16 5.78 16.16
C GLU A 37 -11.07 5.82 17.23
N VAL A 38 -11.16 6.72 18.20
CA VAL A 38 -10.26 6.79 19.36
C VAL A 38 -10.34 5.53 20.22
N ALA A 39 -11.55 5.02 20.48
CA ALA A 39 -11.72 3.77 21.23
C ALA A 39 -11.12 2.56 20.50
N ALA A 40 -11.28 2.49 19.18
CA ALA A 40 -10.66 1.45 18.35
C ALA A 40 -9.12 1.56 18.35
N MET A 41 -8.56 2.78 18.37
CA MET A 41 -7.13 3.00 18.51
C MET A 41 -6.60 2.47 19.86
N LYS A 42 -7.31 2.70 20.95
CA LYS A 42 -6.94 2.14 22.27
C LYS A 42 -6.96 0.62 22.28
N ALA A 43 -7.97 0.00 21.65
CA ALA A 43 -7.99 -1.46 21.50
C ALA A 43 -6.82 -1.97 20.65
N LEU A 44 -6.39 -1.22 19.63
CA LEU A 44 -5.22 -1.54 18.84
C LEU A 44 -3.92 -1.41 19.65
N GLU A 45 -3.81 -0.41 20.53
CA GLU A 45 -2.71 -0.27 21.49
C GLU A 45 -2.60 -1.49 22.42
N GLU A 46 -3.71 -1.93 22.98
CA GLU A 46 -3.77 -3.15 23.83
C GLU A 46 -3.34 -4.40 23.06
N GLN A 47 -3.79 -4.55 21.80
CA GLN A 47 -3.46 -5.69 20.96
C GLN A 47 -1.97 -5.73 20.57
N THR A 48 -1.37 -4.58 20.34
CA THR A 48 0.03 -4.47 19.86
C THR A 48 1.04 -4.32 20.97
N GLY A 49 0.61 -3.91 22.18
CA GLY A 49 1.48 -3.52 23.29
C GLY A 49 2.27 -2.22 23.02
N LYS A 50 1.88 -1.45 22.00
CA LYS A 50 2.48 -0.15 21.64
C LYS A 50 1.46 0.95 21.88
N LEU A 51 1.92 2.18 22.10
CA LEU A 51 1.05 3.32 22.40
C LEU A 51 1.13 4.39 21.32
N PHE A 52 -0.01 4.89 20.88
CA PHE A 52 -0.09 5.90 19.83
C PHE A 52 0.31 7.28 20.36
N GLY A 53 1.43 7.79 19.86
CA GLY A 53 2.03 9.04 20.33
C GLY A 53 2.91 8.93 21.56
N ASP A 54 3.11 7.73 22.10
CA ASP A 54 4.05 7.54 23.23
C ASP A 54 5.49 7.75 22.80
N ALA A 55 6.25 8.42 23.67
CA ALA A 55 7.65 8.72 23.42
C ALA A 55 8.59 7.52 23.60
N ASN A 56 8.17 6.44 24.27
CA ASN A 56 9.04 5.31 24.61
C ASN A 56 8.76 4.05 23.77
N ASN A 57 7.52 3.85 23.33
CA ASN A 57 7.11 2.68 22.55
C ASN A 57 6.04 3.06 21.52
N PRO A 58 6.38 3.89 20.52
CA PRO A 58 5.40 4.48 19.62
C PRO A 58 4.72 3.45 18.73
N LEU A 59 3.38 3.49 18.68
CA LEU A 59 2.58 2.85 17.66
C LEU A 59 2.50 3.77 16.44
N LEU A 60 2.80 3.25 15.26
CA LEU A 60 2.58 3.96 14.00
C LEU A 60 1.51 3.25 13.19
N VAL A 61 0.65 4.04 12.55
CA VAL A 61 -0.42 3.52 11.71
C VAL A 61 -0.43 4.16 10.32
N SER A 62 -1.07 3.49 9.39
CA SER A 62 -1.43 4.02 8.08
C SER A 62 -2.93 4.23 7.99
N CYS A 63 -3.36 5.30 7.30
CA CYS A 63 -4.74 5.49 6.86
C CYS A 63 -4.81 5.22 5.36
N ARG A 64 -5.55 4.18 4.97
CA ARG A 64 -5.67 3.71 3.59
C ARG A 64 -7.13 3.66 3.17
N SER A 65 -7.45 4.10 1.97
CA SER A 65 -8.78 3.95 1.39
C SER A 65 -9.18 2.47 1.24
N GLY A 66 -10.47 2.18 1.43
CA GLY A 66 -11.03 0.83 1.35
C GLY A 66 -12.36 0.82 0.60
N ALA A 67 -12.36 1.07 -0.71
CA ALA A 67 -13.57 1.05 -1.52
C ALA A 67 -13.96 -0.37 -1.94
N LYS A 68 -15.27 -0.59 -2.19
CA LYS A 68 -15.81 -1.86 -2.70
C LYS A 68 -15.16 -2.30 -4.03
N PHE A 69 -14.83 -1.35 -4.89
CA PHE A 69 -14.15 -1.60 -6.16
C PHE A 69 -12.71 -1.11 -6.09
N SER A 70 -11.78 -1.91 -6.60
CA SER A 70 -10.38 -1.52 -6.69
C SER A 70 -10.22 -0.38 -7.70
N MET A 71 -9.68 0.75 -7.22
CA MET A 71 -9.37 1.95 -8.02
C MET A 71 -7.90 2.34 -7.81
N PRO A 72 -6.93 1.59 -8.41
CA PRO A 72 -5.51 1.77 -8.12
C PRO A 72 -5.03 3.19 -8.44
N GLY A 73 -4.37 3.83 -7.47
CA GLY A 73 -3.82 5.18 -7.61
C GLY A 73 -4.85 6.32 -7.68
N MET A 74 -6.14 6.03 -7.46
CA MET A 74 -7.20 7.04 -7.56
C MET A 74 -7.52 7.72 -6.24
N MET A 75 -7.28 7.04 -5.12
CA MET A 75 -7.57 7.55 -3.77
C MET A 75 -6.32 7.59 -2.92
N ASP A 76 -6.38 8.39 -1.87
CA ASP A 76 -5.22 8.74 -1.09
C ASP A 76 -4.91 7.71 0.01
N THR A 77 -3.66 7.69 0.43
CA THR A 77 -3.11 6.93 1.55
C THR A 77 -2.20 7.87 2.34
N VAL A 78 -2.19 7.75 3.66
CA VAL A 78 -1.23 8.43 4.53
C VAL A 78 -0.53 7.37 5.38
N LEU A 79 0.80 7.30 5.28
CA LEU A 79 1.63 6.33 6.00
C LEU A 79 2.33 6.99 7.18
N ASN A 80 2.79 6.15 8.13
CA ASN A 80 3.63 6.55 9.26
C ASN A 80 2.99 7.57 10.21
N ILE A 81 1.65 7.64 10.27
CA ILE A 81 0.92 8.49 11.23
C ILE A 81 1.31 8.11 12.65
N GLY A 82 1.59 9.10 13.48
CA GLY A 82 2.15 8.93 14.82
C GLY A 82 3.61 9.35 14.93
N LEU A 83 4.33 9.54 13.80
CA LEU A 83 5.65 10.18 13.82
C LEU A 83 5.52 11.68 14.09
N THR A 84 6.27 12.12 15.06
CA THR A 84 6.46 13.50 15.50
C THR A 84 7.94 13.72 15.74
N ASP A 85 8.37 14.93 16.06
CA ASP A 85 9.76 15.19 16.41
C ASP A 85 10.22 14.33 17.60
N THR A 86 9.33 14.13 18.57
CA THR A 86 9.62 13.34 19.77
C THR A 86 9.66 11.84 19.46
N THR A 87 8.64 11.29 18.80
CA THR A 87 8.56 9.86 18.52
C THR A 87 9.61 9.41 17.51
N ALA A 88 9.96 10.25 16.52
CA ALA A 88 11.05 9.98 15.57
C ALA A 88 12.41 9.87 16.28
N LYS A 89 12.72 10.78 17.21
CA LYS A 89 13.95 10.72 18.00
C LYS A 89 14.03 9.41 18.79
N THR A 90 12.98 9.07 19.52
CA THR A 90 12.93 7.83 20.31
C THR A 90 13.03 6.57 19.44
N MET A 91 12.31 6.52 18.32
CA MET A 91 12.43 5.39 17.38
C MET A 91 13.84 5.25 16.84
N ALA A 92 14.53 6.36 16.55
CA ALA A 92 15.92 6.30 16.09
C ALA A 92 16.84 5.68 17.14
N GLU A 93 16.61 5.97 18.42
CA GLU A 93 17.34 5.38 19.55
C GLU A 93 16.99 3.88 19.73
N LEU A 94 15.69 3.53 19.72
CA LEU A 94 15.21 2.15 19.91
C LEU A 94 15.64 1.20 18.77
N THR A 95 15.59 1.68 17.53
CA THR A 95 15.94 0.84 16.37
C THR A 95 17.43 0.78 16.09
N GLY A 96 18.23 1.72 16.66
CA GLY A 96 19.62 1.90 16.30
C GLY A 96 19.84 2.28 14.82
N ASN A 97 18.77 2.65 14.11
CA ASN A 97 18.79 2.98 12.69
C ASN A 97 18.16 4.37 12.43
N PRO A 98 18.84 5.45 12.80
CA PRO A 98 18.29 6.80 12.64
C PRO A 98 18.00 7.16 11.17
N ARG A 99 18.76 6.62 10.22
CA ARG A 99 18.51 6.88 8.80
C ARG A 99 17.12 6.39 8.36
N PHE A 100 16.77 5.17 8.73
CA PHE A 100 15.46 4.59 8.47
C PHE A 100 14.33 5.45 9.05
N VAL A 101 14.49 5.88 10.31
CA VAL A 101 13.44 6.63 11.00
C VAL A 101 13.24 8.02 10.40
N TYR A 102 14.32 8.75 10.11
CA TYR A 102 14.18 10.08 9.51
C TYR A 102 13.74 10.04 8.05
N ASP A 103 14.09 9.00 7.28
CA ASP A 103 13.48 8.77 5.97
C ASP A 103 11.96 8.51 6.09
N SER A 104 11.53 7.68 7.03
CA SER A 104 10.10 7.44 7.29
C SER A 104 9.36 8.70 7.75
N TYR A 105 10.01 9.53 8.56
CA TYR A 105 9.43 10.78 9.04
C TYR A 105 9.30 11.81 7.91
N ARG A 106 10.32 11.99 7.08
CA ARG A 106 10.20 12.89 5.94
C ARG A 106 9.10 12.44 4.95
N ARG A 107 8.95 11.11 4.75
CA ARG A 107 7.86 10.55 3.92
C ARG A 107 6.49 10.91 4.48
N LEU A 108 6.30 10.80 5.80
CA LEU A 108 5.06 11.26 6.43
C LEU A 108 4.85 12.76 6.20
N VAL A 109 5.85 13.61 6.47
CA VAL A 109 5.71 15.08 6.34
C VAL A 109 5.42 15.47 4.90
N GLN A 110 6.07 14.86 3.92
CA GLN A 110 5.80 15.08 2.49
C GLN A 110 4.38 14.65 2.12
N MET A 111 4.02 13.40 2.40
CA MET A 111 2.72 12.84 2.06
C MET A 111 1.57 13.57 2.79
N PHE A 112 1.76 13.90 4.06
CA PHE A 112 0.79 14.67 4.82
C PHE A 112 0.64 16.09 4.28
N GLY A 113 1.74 16.73 3.94
CA GLY A 113 1.75 18.05 3.32
C GLY A 113 0.99 18.06 1.99
N SER A 114 1.23 17.07 1.13
CA SER A 114 0.57 17.03 -0.19
C SER A 114 -0.87 16.53 -0.12
N VAL A 115 -1.13 15.40 0.54
CA VAL A 115 -2.44 14.74 0.55
C VAL A 115 -3.42 15.44 1.49
N VAL A 116 -2.95 15.79 2.71
CA VAL A 116 -3.84 16.29 3.77
C VAL A 116 -3.91 17.82 3.77
N MET A 117 -2.78 18.48 3.56
CA MET A 117 -2.70 19.95 3.65
C MET A 117 -2.70 20.66 2.29
N GLY A 118 -2.67 19.90 1.18
CA GLY A 118 -2.85 20.43 -0.18
C GLY A 118 -1.64 21.18 -0.75
N VAL A 119 -0.44 20.96 -0.22
CA VAL A 119 0.79 21.50 -0.79
C VAL A 119 1.15 20.72 -2.06
N PRO A 120 1.51 21.35 -3.18
CA PRO A 120 1.97 20.64 -4.38
C PRO A 120 3.20 19.77 -4.11
N ASP A 121 3.34 18.63 -4.81
CA ASP A 121 4.47 17.72 -4.61
C ASP A 121 5.81 18.30 -5.10
N GLU A 122 5.80 19.11 -6.17
CA GLU A 122 7.02 19.64 -6.82
C GLU A 122 7.96 20.38 -5.86
N PRO A 123 7.52 21.25 -4.94
CA PRO A 123 8.39 21.90 -3.96
C PRO A 123 9.14 20.92 -3.06
N PHE A 124 8.50 19.82 -2.65
CA PHE A 124 9.13 18.79 -1.82
C PHE A 124 10.22 18.05 -2.61
N GLU A 125 9.90 17.63 -3.83
CA GLU A 125 10.86 16.94 -4.70
C GLU A 125 12.07 17.83 -5.01
N ARG A 126 11.88 19.12 -5.23
CA ARG A 126 12.95 20.08 -5.46
C ARG A 126 13.93 20.14 -4.29
N VAL A 127 13.45 20.12 -3.04
CA VAL A 127 14.32 20.11 -1.85
C VAL A 127 15.19 18.87 -1.80
N ILE A 128 14.63 17.69 -2.13
CA ILE A 128 15.39 16.44 -2.16
C ILE A 128 16.47 16.50 -3.23
N GLU A 129 16.12 16.94 -4.44
CA GLU A 129 17.05 17.04 -5.56
C GLU A 129 18.19 18.06 -5.31
N GLU A 130 17.90 19.17 -4.64
CA GLU A 130 18.92 20.15 -4.22
C GLU A 130 19.94 19.49 -3.28
N VAL A 131 19.48 18.79 -2.24
CA VAL A 131 20.38 18.11 -1.29
C VAL A 131 21.20 17.00 -1.96
N LYS A 132 20.57 16.18 -2.83
CA LYS A 132 21.27 15.18 -3.63
C LYS A 132 22.37 15.81 -4.49
N LYS A 133 22.07 16.91 -5.16
CA LYS A 133 23.02 17.65 -6.00
C LYS A 133 24.19 18.22 -5.20
N GLU A 134 23.90 18.85 -4.04
CA GLU A 134 24.94 19.37 -3.14
C GLU A 134 25.87 18.26 -2.63
N ARG A 135 25.29 17.09 -2.36
CA ARG A 135 26.00 15.91 -1.87
C ARG A 135 26.75 15.14 -2.97
N GLY A 136 26.35 15.31 -4.24
CA GLY A 136 26.89 14.55 -5.38
C GLY A 136 26.38 13.12 -5.46
N VAL A 137 25.19 12.81 -4.90
CA VAL A 137 24.55 11.49 -4.92
C VAL A 137 23.33 11.47 -5.83
N LYS A 138 22.86 10.27 -6.20
CA LYS A 138 21.72 10.11 -7.12
C LYS A 138 20.51 9.44 -6.46
N LEU A 139 20.76 8.55 -5.51
CA LEU A 139 19.71 7.72 -4.90
C LEU A 139 19.39 8.18 -3.48
N ASP A 140 18.14 8.12 -3.10
CA ASP A 140 17.65 8.41 -1.75
C ASP A 140 18.35 7.58 -0.67
N VAL A 141 18.71 6.34 -1.00
CA VAL A 141 19.43 5.43 -0.09
C VAL A 141 20.84 5.91 0.28
N GLU A 142 21.41 6.84 -0.47
CA GLU A 142 22.74 7.40 -0.24
C GLU A 142 22.72 8.59 0.73
N LEU A 143 21.51 9.15 1.02
CA LEU A 143 21.35 10.23 1.97
C LEU A 143 21.44 9.71 3.41
N THR A 144 22.11 10.49 4.26
CA THR A 144 22.32 10.19 5.68
C THR A 144 21.10 10.55 6.54
N ALA A 145 21.09 10.09 7.79
CA ALA A 145 20.07 10.47 8.77
C ALA A 145 20.00 12.00 9.00
N ALA A 146 21.14 12.67 9.07
CA ALA A 146 21.20 14.13 9.28
C ALA A 146 20.64 14.89 8.09
N GLU A 147 20.91 14.43 6.86
CA GLU A 147 20.36 15.02 5.64
C GLU A 147 18.84 14.84 5.59
N TRP A 148 18.31 13.65 5.91
CA TRP A 148 16.88 13.43 5.99
C TRP A 148 16.20 14.28 7.06
N GLN A 149 16.83 14.47 8.22
CA GLN A 149 16.33 15.36 9.25
C GLN A 149 16.28 16.81 8.76
N GLY A 150 17.34 17.30 8.10
CA GLY A 150 17.38 18.63 7.51
C GLY A 150 16.32 18.85 6.42
N ILE A 151 16.10 17.86 5.56
CA ILE A 151 15.04 17.86 4.55
C ILE A 151 13.66 17.93 5.21
N THR A 152 13.43 17.17 6.28
CA THR A 152 12.16 17.17 7.02
C THR A 152 11.84 18.56 7.59
N GLU A 153 12.83 19.25 8.15
CA GLU A 153 12.65 20.62 8.66
C GLU A 153 12.33 21.61 7.50
N ARG A 154 12.99 21.47 6.35
CA ARG A 154 12.65 22.29 5.16
C ARG A 154 11.23 21.99 4.67
N PHE A 155 10.77 20.74 4.73
CA PHE A 155 9.40 20.36 4.37
C PHE A 155 8.35 21.01 5.28
N LYS A 156 8.59 21.02 6.59
CA LYS A 156 7.73 21.74 7.55
C LYS A 156 7.67 23.23 7.23
N GLY A 157 8.81 23.83 6.87
CA GLY A 157 8.86 25.21 6.40
C GLY A 157 8.04 25.46 5.13
N LEU A 158 8.07 24.53 4.17
CA LEU A 158 7.22 24.61 2.97
C LEU A 158 5.73 24.52 3.32
N ILE A 159 5.34 23.59 4.21
CA ILE A 159 3.95 23.47 4.67
C ILE A 159 3.46 24.80 5.24
N ILE A 160 4.22 25.43 6.13
CA ILE A 160 3.86 26.73 6.70
C ILE A 160 3.75 27.82 5.60
N ALA A 161 4.70 27.84 4.66
CA ALA A 161 4.70 28.83 3.59
C ALA A 161 3.49 28.73 2.65
N TYR A 162 3.01 27.51 2.39
CA TYR A 162 1.88 27.28 1.48
C TYR A 162 0.52 27.35 2.18
N THR A 163 0.43 26.95 3.44
CA THR A 163 -0.84 26.74 4.13
C THR A 163 -1.09 27.72 5.28
N GLY A 164 -0.05 28.38 5.77
CA GLY A 164 -0.10 29.21 6.99
C GLY A 164 -0.22 28.39 8.29
N ALA A 165 -0.18 27.04 8.22
CA ALA A 165 -0.32 26.15 9.36
C ALA A 165 0.92 25.27 9.53
N GLU A 166 1.22 24.89 10.77
CA GLU A 166 2.31 23.98 11.08
C GLU A 166 1.91 22.52 10.82
N PHE A 167 2.89 21.67 10.51
CA PHE A 167 2.70 20.22 10.52
C PHE A 167 2.33 19.74 11.93
N PRO A 168 1.20 19.00 12.11
CA PRO A 168 0.70 18.65 13.44
C PRO A 168 1.64 17.69 14.17
N GLN A 169 2.02 18.06 15.40
CA GLN A 169 2.84 17.24 16.29
C GLN A 169 1.99 16.41 17.28
N ASP A 170 0.66 16.50 17.19
CA ASP A 170 -0.28 15.64 17.91
C ASP A 170 -0.70 14.47 16.99
N PRO A 171 -0.37 13.21 17.35
CA PRO A 171 -0.74 12.04 16.56
C PRO A 171 -2.23 11.87 16.34
N TYR A 172 -3.07 12.17 17.32
CA TYR A 172 -4.52 12.10 17.15
C TYR A 172 -5.04 13.18 16.18
N LYS A 173 -4.40 14.35 16.17
CA LYS A 173 -4.70 15.37 15.15
C LYS A 173 -4.28 14.93 13.76
N GLN A 174 -3.12 14.27 13.62
CA GLN A 174 -2.70 13.65 12.36
C GLN A 174 -3.72 12.61 11.89
N LEU A 175 -4.19 11.73 12.78
CA LEU A 175 -5.17 10.69 12.48
C LEU A 175 -6.50 11.29 12.01
N GLU A 176 -7.04 12.26 12.76
CA GLU A 176 -8.29 12.96 12.41
C GLU A 176 -8.21 13.58 11.01
N MET A 177 -7.14 14.33 10.74
CA MET A 177 -6.94 15.00 9.46
C MET A 177 -6.74 13.99 8.32
N ALA A 178 -6.02 12.89 8.54
CA ALA A 178 -5.82 11.84 7.56
C ALA A 178 -7.12 11.10 7.22
N THR A 179 -7.95 10.78 8.23
CA THR A 179 -9.28 10.17 8.01
C THR A 179 -10.16 11.06 7.15
N ARG A 180 -10.20 12.39 7.43
CA ARG A 180 -10.91 13.38 6.61
C ARG A 180 -10.38 13.40 5.17
N ALA A 181 -9.05 13.41 4.99
CA ALA A 181 -8.43 13.45 3.67
C ALA A 181 -8.78 12.21 2.84
N VAL A 182 -8.74 11.01 3.45
CA VAL A 182 -9.13 9.76 2.77
C VAL A 182 -10.60 9.78 2.38
N PHE A 183 -11.52 10.23 3.23
CA PHE A 183 -12.93 10.40 2.86
C PHE A 183 -13.10 11.37 1.69
N ASN A 184 -12.45 12.53 1.74
CA ASN A 184 -12.54 13.54 0.69
C ASN A 184 -11.95 13.06 -0.64
N SER A 185 -10.95 12.16 -0.62
CA SER A 185 -10.34 11.62 -1.83
C SER A 185 -11.32 10.83 -2.69
N TRP A 186 -12.44 10.34 -2.12
CA TRP A 186 -13.53 9.72 -2.88
C TRP A 186 -14.11 10.66 -3.94
N PHE A 187 -14.20 11.96 -3.68
CA PHE A 187 -14.64 12.97 -4.63
C PHE A 187 -13.48 13.75 -5.30
N GLY A 188 -12.26 13.32 -5.08
CA GLY A 188 -11.12 13.82 -5.84
C GLY A 188 -11.30 13.57 -7.34
N LYS A 189 -10.81 14.50 -8.17
CA LYS A 189 -11.00 14.47 -9.63
C LYS A 189 -10.62 13.10 -10.24
N ARG A 190 -9.48 12.54 -9.85
CA ARG A 190 -8.99 11.23 -10.34
C ARG A 190 -10.00 10.11 -10.06
N ALA A 191 -10.52 10.06 -8.83
CA ALA A 191 -11.47 9.03 -8.42
C ALA A 191 -12.83 9.18 -9.12
N VAL A 192 -13.31 10.41 -9.29
CA VAL A 192 -14.55 10.71 -10.02
C VAL A 192 -14.44 10.32 -11.50
N ASP A 193 -13.36 10.75 -12.17
CA ASP A 193 -13.12 10.45 -13.58
C ASP A 193 -13.03 8.92 -13.82
N TYR A 194 -12.33 8.21 -12.94
CA TYR A 194 -12.24 6.75 -13.01
C TYR A 194 -13.59 6.06 -12.85
N ARG A 195 -14.41 6.48 -11.87
CA ARG A 195 -15.74 5.92 -11.66
C ARG A 195 -16.67 6.19 -12.85
N ASN A 196 -16.61 7.38 -13.43
CA ASN A 196 -17.35 7.71 -14.64
C ASN A 196 -16.98 6.79 -15.81
N ALA A 197 -15.68 6.55 -16.01
CA ALA A 197 -15.18 5.69 -17.10
C ALA A 197 -15.51 4.20 -16.89
N THR A 198 -15.66 3.75 -15.65
CA THR A 198 -15.87 2.34 -15.31
C THR A 198 -17.32 2.01 -14.89
N GLY A 199 -18.22 2.99 -14.84
CA GLY A 199 -19.62 2.81 -14.43
C GLY A 199 -19.81 2.49 -12.94
N ILE A 200 -18.86 2.89 -12.09
CA ILE A 200 -18.97 2.71 -10.63
C ILE A 200 -19.83 3.82 -10.04
N ARG A 201 -20.78 3.47 -9.20
CA ARG A 201 -21.68 4.44 -8.55
C ARG A 201 -20.94 5.35 -7.57
N HIS A 202 -21.35 6.61 -7.50
CA HIS A 202 -20.72 7.62 -6.63
C HIS A 202 -21.15 7.53 -5.16
N ASP A 203 -22.31 6.94 -4.88
CA ASP A 203 -22.91 6.82 -3.55
C ASP A 203 -22.35 5.68 -2.68
N LEU A 204 -21.36 4.94 -3.17
CA LEU A 204 -20.77 3.83 -2.43
C LEU A 204 -19.85 4.28 -1.29
N GLY A 205 -19.22 5.44 -1.41
CA GLY A 205 -18.24 5.92 -0.44
C GLY A 205 -16.96 5.09 -0.39
N THR A 206 -16.07 5.46 0.50
CA THR A 206 -14.85 4.71 0.83
C THR A 206 -14.77 4.46 2.32
N ALA A 207 -14.27 3.29 2.72
CA ALA A 207 -13.82 3.05 4.08
C ALA A 207 -12.43 3.66 4.30
N VAL A 208 -12.04 3.85 5.56
CA VAL A 208 -10.67 4.13 5.95
C VAL A 208 -10.15 2.96 6.77
N ASN A 209 -9.12 2.29 6.26
CA ASN A 209 -8.42 1.23 6.98
C ASN A 209 -7.27 1.88 7.77
N ILE A 210 -7.38 1.88 9.10
CA ILE A 210 -6.31 2.26 10.00
C ILE A 210 -5.57 0.99 10.40
N GLN A 211 -4.29 0.88 10.02
CA GLN A 211 -3.53 -0.34 10.18
C GLN A 211 -2.13 -0.06 10.71
N THR A 212 -1.65 -0.89 11.63
CA THR A 212 -0.26 -0.83 12.13
C THR A 212 0.72 -0.87 10.97
N VAL A 213 1.66 0.05 10.95
CA VAL A 213 2.74 0.06 9.95
C VAL A 213 3.72 -1.06 10.25
N VAL A 214 4.08 -1.80 9.21
CA VAL A 214 5.18 -2.76 9.18
C VAL A 214 6.22 -2.27 8.17
N PHE A 215 7.49 -2.46 8.47
CA PHE A 215 8.57 -1.77 7.79
C PHE A 215 9.41 -2.71 6.92
N GLY A 216 9.30 -2.55 5.60
CA GLY A 216 10.15 -3.24 4.64
C GLY A 216 11.55 -2.63 4.49
N ASN A 217 11.83 -1.49 5.14
CA ASN A 217 13.07 -0.73 5.03
C ASN A 217 13.91 -0.71 6.32
N MET A 218 13.81 -1.76 7.15
CA MET A 218 14.60 -1.93 8.38
C MET A 218 15.91 -2.70 8.19
N GLY A 219 16.43 -2.78 6.97
CA GLY A 219 17.68 -3.46 6.64
C GLY A 219 17.49 -4.72 5.80
N ASP A 220 18.55 -5.54 5.70
CA ASP A 220 18.66 -6.63 4.71
C ASP A 220 17.69 -7.81 4.96
N LYS A 221 17.12 -7.92 6.16
CA LYS A 221 16.07 -8.92 6.48
C LYS A 221 14.65 -8.37 6.33
N SER A 222 14.52 -7.21 5.71
CA SER A 222 13.24 -6.55 5.48
C SER A 222 13.09 -6.24 4.00
N GLY A 223 11.86 -6.25 3.52
CA GLY A 223 11.54 -5.97 2.12
C GLY A 223 10.05 -5.81 1.92
N THR A 224 9.67 -5.45 0.72
CA THR A 224 8.26 -5.31 0.33
C THR A 224 8.10 -5.72 -1.12
N GLY A 225 6.90 -6.13 -1.51
CA GLY A 225 6.65 -6.54 -2.87
C GLY A 225 5.17 -6.75 -3.20
N VAL A 226 4.98 -7.08 -4.46
CA VAL A 226 3.69 -7.43 -5.04
C VAL A 226 3.81 -8.76 -5.77
N ALA A 227 2.82 -9.61 -5.67
CA ALA A 227 2.85 -10.89 -6.35
C ALA A 227 1.45 -11.37 -6.71
N PHE A 228 1.40 -12.22 -7.73
CA PHE A 228 0.21 -12.98 -8.12
C PHE A 228 0.40 -14.44 -7.72
N THR A 229 -0.64 -15.06 -7.21
CA THR A 229 -0.60 -16.49 -6.84
C THR A 229 -0.42 -17.43 -8.04
N ARG A 230 -0.76 -16.95 -9.24
CA ARG A 230 -0.49 -17.59 -10.55
C ARG A 230 0.03 -16.56 -11.53
N ASN A 231 0.76 -16.97 -12.54
CA ASN A 231 1.27 -16.07 -13.58
C ASN A 231 0.11 -15.39 -14.35
N PRO A 232 -0.04 -14.07 -14.28
CA PRO A 232 -1.15 -13.34 -14.91
C PRO A 232 -1.04 -13.27 -16.45
N VAL A 233 0.10 -13.66 -17.02
CA VAL A 233 0.36 -13.60 -18.47
C VAL A 233 -0.09 -14.89 -19.16
N ASP A 234 0.29 -16.06 -18.62
CA ASP A 234 0.07 -17.37 -19.23
C ASP A 234 -0.80 -18.32 -18.40
N GLY A 235 -1.09 -17.99 -17.13
CA GLY A 235 -1.94 -18.76 -16.24
C GLY A 235 -1.25 -19.93 -15.54
N THR A 236 0.06 -20.09 -15.64
CA THR A 236 0.78 -21.16 -14.93
C THR A 236 0.70 -20.97 -13.42
N LYS A 237 0.56 -22.07 -12.66
CA LYS A 237 0.51 -22.08 -11.20
C LYS A 237 1.92 -21.92 -10.62
N VAL A 238 2.46 -20.72 -10.77
CA VAL A 238 3.74 -20.30 -10.18
C VAL A 238 3.56 -18.88 -9.64
N LEU A 239 4.16 -18.63 -8.47
CA LEU A 239 4.16 -17.30 -7.87
C LEU A 239 4.88 -16.34 -8.83
N TYR A 240 4.22 -15.24 -9.20
CA TYR A 240 4.71 -14.28 -10.16
C TYR A 240 4.66 -12.88 -9.58
N GLY A 241 5.78 -12.18 -9.57
CA GLY A 241 5.84 -10.82 -9.03
C GLY A 241 7.25 -10.37 -8.75
N ASP A 242 7.33 -9.23 -8.09
CA ASP A 242 8.59 -8.55 -7.80
C ASP A 242 8.64 -8.08 -6.34
N TYR A 243 9.85 -7.99 -5.80
CA TYR A 243 10.10 -7.45 -4.47
C TYR A 243 11.37 -6.60 -4.44
N LEU A 244 11.49 -5.78 -3.39
CA LEU A 244 12.67 -5.01 -3.06
C LEU A 244 13.07 -5.24 -1.61
N ILE A 245 14.36 -5.56 -1.40
CA ILE A 245 14.97 -5.57 -0.06
C ILE A 245 15.23 -4.13 0.39
N ASN A 246 15.06 -3.91 1.70
CA ASN A 246 15.28 -2.62 2.35
C ASN A 246 14.53 -1.48 1.64
N ALA A 247 13.21 -1.64 1.46
CA ALA A 247 12.35 -0.73 0.72
C ALA A 247 10.94 -0.65 1.32
N GLN A 248 10.23 0.45 1.04
CA GLN A 248 8.80 0.59 1.30
C GLN A 248 7.99 0.34 0.01
N GLY A 249 6.66 0.11 0.16
CA GLY A 249 5.79 -0.23 -0.98
C GLY A 249 5.83 0.79 -2.12
N GLU A 250 5.98 2.07 -1.79
CA GLU A 250 6.11 3.16 -2.77
C GLU A 250 7.33 2.98 -3.67
N ASP A 251 8.45 2.48 -3.14
CA ASP A 251 9.70 2.30 -3.89
C ASP A 251 9.56 1.21 -4.97
N VAL A 252 8.69 0.20 -4.75
CA VAL A 252 8.39 -0.85 -5.74
C VAL A 252 7.61 -0.26 -6.92
N VAL A 253 6.64 0.61 -6.62
CA VAL A 253 5.74 1.18 -7.64
C VAL A 253 6.41 2.32 -8.40
N ALA A 254 7.27 3.10 -7.76
CA ALA A 254 7.95 4.25 -8.36
C ALA A 254 8.96 3.88 -9.46
N GLY A 255 9.44 2.61 -9.48
CA GLY A 255 10.39 2.14 -10.49
C GLY A 255 11.78 2.80 -10.45
N ILE A 256 12.12 3.44 -9.31
CA ILE A 256 13.41 4.13 -9.11
C ILE A 256 14.55 3.13 -8.89
N ARG A 257 14.23 1.98 -8.31
CA ARG A 257 15.16 0.88 -8.06
C ARG A 257 14.74 -0.35 -8.86
N ASN A 258 15.72 -1.11 -9.34
CA ASN A 258 15.45 -2.40 -9.99
C ASN A 258 14.91 -3.39 -8.96
N THR A 259 13.75 -3.95 -9.23
CA THR A 259 13.13 -5.01 -8.44
C THR A 259 13.78 -6.35 -8.72
N SER A 260 13.68 -7.28 -7.77
CA SER A 260 14.06 -8.69 -7.93
C SER A 260 12.82 -9.54 -8.18
N PRO A 261 12.88 -10.51 -9.11
CA PRO A 261 11.78 -11.46 -9.30
C PRO A 261 11.49 -12.23 -8.00
N ILE A 262 10.22 -12.44 -7.67
CA ILE A 262 9.78 -13.09 -6.42
C ILE A 262 10.40 -14.49 -6.22
N ALA A 263 10.72 -15.21 -7.30
CA ALA A 263 11.38 -16.50 -7.23
C ALA A 263 12.78 -16.45 -6.56
N GLN A 264 13.45 -15.29 -6.61
CA GLN A 264 14.76 -15.13 -5.96
C GLN A 264 14.64 -15.12 -4.44
N LEU A 265 13.48 -14.77 -3.88
CA LEU A 265 13.21 -14.83 -2.44
C LEU A 265 13.40 -16.26 -1.89
N GLN A 266 13.21 -17.29 -2.71
CA GLN A 266 13.48 -18.68 -2.32
C GLN A 266 14.94 -18.90 -1.91
N VAL A 267 15.87 -18.16 -2.51
CA VAL A 267 17.32 -18.23 -2.23
C VAL A 267 17.70 -17.32 -1.07
N GLU A 268 17.15 -16.10 -1.06
CA GLU A 268 17.52 -15.06 -0.09
C GLU A 268 16.85 -15.26 1.27
N MET A 269 15.56 -15.68 1.28
CA MET A 269 14.77 -15.89 2.50
C MET A 269 13.88 -17.15 2.34
N PRO A 270 14.44 -18.37 2.36
CA PRO A 270 13.73 -19.61 2.01
C PRO A 270 12.53 -19.90 2.95
N GLU A 271 12.63 -19.58 4.23
CA GLU A 271 11.53 -19.76 5.19
C GLU A 271 10.36 -18.82 4.89
N VAL A 272 10.63 -17.55 4.59
CA VAL A 272 9.63 -16.55 4.19
C VAL A 272 8.96 -16.96 2.88
N TYR A 273 9.73 -17.45 1.91
CA TYR A 273 9.19 -17.93 0.64
C TYR A 273 8.27 -19.14 0.81
N ALA A 274 8.65 -20.10 1.66
CA ALA A 274 7.82 -21.26 1.97
C ALA A 274 6.49 -20.88 2.67
N GLU A 275 6.57 -19.93 3.64
CA GLU A 275 5.38 -19.36 4.27
C GLU A 275 4.49 -18.66 3.25
N PHE A 276 5.09 -17.90 2.33
CA PHE A 276 4.36 -17.19 1.29
C PHE A 276 3.58 -18.11 0.36
N LEU A 277 4.19 -19.23 -0.08
CA LEU A 277 3.49 -20.23 -0.89
C LEU A 277 2.28 -20.80 -0.15
N ASN A 278 2.44 -21.15 1.13
CA ASN A 278 1.33 -21.66 1.96
C ASN A 278 0.20 -20.62 2.11
N ILE A 279 0.54 -19.34 2.24
CA ILE A 279 -0.46 -18.24 2.27
C ILE A 279 -1.19 -18.13 0.94
N CYS A 280 -0.48 -18.23 -0.19
CA CYS A 280 -1.08 -18.21 -1.52
C CYS A 280 -2.09 -19.33 -1.74
N ASP A 281 -1.75 -20.54 -1.31
CA ASP A 281 -2.68 -21.70 -1.36
C ASP A 281 -3.93 -21.46 -0.51
N LYS A 282 -3.77 -20.95 0.73
CA LYS A 282 -4.89 -20.59 1.60
C LYS A 282 -5.78 -19.51 0.99
N LEU A 283 -5.20 -18.52 0.33
CA LEU A 283 -5.94 -17.45 -0.34
C LEU A 283 -6.76 -18.00 -1.51
N GLU A 284 -6.16 -18.80 -2.40
CA GLU A 284 -6.88 -19.40 -3.52
C GLU A 284 -7.98 -20.35 -3.05
N ASP A 285 -7.73 -21.13 -2.00
CA ASP A 285 -8.73 -22.03 -1.42
C ASP A 285 -9.91 -21.26 -0.82
N HIS A 286 -9.65 -20.11 -0.16
CA HIS A 286 -10.70 -19.30 0.45
C HIS A 286 -11.50 -18.49 -0.59
N PHE A 287 -10.82 -17.77 -1.48
CA PHE A 287 -11.47 -16.91 -2.46
C PHE A 287 -11.90 -17.65 -3.72
N ARG A 288 -11.43 -18.88 -3.92
CA ARG A 288 -11.67 -19.68 -5.12
C ARG A 288 -11.25 -18.97 -6.41
N GLU A 289 -10.25 -18.10 -6.32
CA GLU A 289 -9.78 -17.26 -7.41
C GLU A 289 -8.30 -16.93 -7.24
N MET A 290 -7.60 -16.73 -8.38
CA MET A 290 -6.23 -16.21 -8.40
C MET A 290 -6.18 -14.84 -7.71
N GLN A 291 -5.21 -14.65 -6.83
CA GLN A 291 -5.07 -13.43 -6.07
C GLN A 291 -3.84 -12.61 -6.51
N ASP A 292 -4.00 -11.30 -6.47
CA ASP A 292 -2.99 -10.27 -6.52
C ASP A 292 -2.77 -9.80 -5.08
N VAL A 293 -1.56 -9.90 -4.57
CA VAL A 293 -1.23 -9.66 -3.16
C VAL A 293 -0.13 -8.63 -3.01
N GLU A 294 -0.27 -7.80 -1.97
CA GLU A 294 0.77 -6.91 -1.49
C GLU A 294 1.29 -7.43 -0.14
N PHE A 295 2.60 -7.46 0.02
CA PHE A 295 3.23 -7.98 1.24
C PHE A 295 4.43 -7.15 1.68
N THR A 296 4.76 -7.27 2.97
CA THR A 296 5.98 -6.72 3.56
C THR A 296 6.65 -7.77 4.42
N ILE A 297 7.96 -7.83 4.36
CA ILE A 297 8.81 -8.62 5.24
C ILE A 297 9.46 -7.66 6.23
N GLU A 298 9.18 -7.80 7.51
CA GLU A 298 9.78 -7.00 8.57
C GLU A 298 10.66 -7.90 9.44
N GLN A 299 11.97 -7.72 9.37
CA GLN A 299 12.94 -8.50 10.15
C GLN A 299 12.73 -10.03 10.01
N GLY A 300 12.49 -10.51 8.79
CA GLY A 300 12.26 -11.92 8.48
C GLY A 300 10.84 -12.43 8.75
N LYS A 301 9.92 -11.59 9.21
CA LYS A 301 8.51 -11.92 9.40
C LYS A 301 7.67 -11.43 8.22
N LEU A 302 6.90 -12.33 7.62
CA LEU A 302 6.01 -12.00 6.50
C LEU A 302 4.69 -11.42 6.99
N TRP A 303 4.24 -10.35 6.33
CA TRP A 303 2.98 -9.68 6.56
C TRP A 303 2.24 -9.47 5.25
N MET A 304 0.98 -9.87 5.19
CA MET A 304 0.11 -9.63 4.04
C MET A 304 -0.66 -8.33 4.25
N LEU A 305 -0.50 -7.38 3.33
CA LEU A 305 -1.11 -6.05 3.43
C LEU A 305 -2.44 -5.97 2.71
N GLN A 306 -2.54 -6.58 1.54
CA GLN A 306 -3.73 -6.55 0.69
C GLN A 306 -3.83 -7.81 -0.15
N THR A 307 -5.07 -8.22 -0.46
CA THR A 307 -5.39 -9.23 -1.47
C THR A 307 -6.58 -8.76 -2.29
N ARG A 308 -6.56 -9.10 -3.57
CA ARG A 308 -7.63 -8.80 -4.53
C ARG A 308 -7.61 -9.82 -5.67
N ASP A 309 -8.71 -9.91 -6.42
CA ASP A 309 -8.74 -10.76 -7.61
C ASP A 309 -7.71 -10.27 -8.63
N GLY A 310 -6.85 -11.17 -9.08
CA GLY A 310 -5.75 -10.86 -9.99
C GLY A 310 -6.25 -10.50 -11.39
N LYS A 311 -5.87 -9.32 -11.88
CA LYS A 311 -6.05 -8.95 -13.30
C LYS A 311 -5.10 -9.77 -14.16
N ARG A 312 -5.58 -10.27 -15.30
CA ARG A 312 -4.85 -11.21 -16.15
C ARG A 312 -5.23 -11.12 -17.62
N THR A 313 -4.40 -11.67 -18.48
CA THR A 313 -4.68 -11.77 -19.92
C THR A 313 -5.83 -12.73 -20.21
N ALA A 314 -6.44 -12.64 -21.38
CA ALA A 314 -7.48 -13.58 -21.83
C ALA A 314 -6.97 -15.03 -21.82
N ARG A 315 -5.72 -15.28 -22.25
CA ARG A 315 -5.09 -16.59 -22.23
C ARG A 315 -4.97 -17.15 -20.82
N ALA A 316 -4.44 -16.34 -19.89
CA ALA A 316 -4.32 -16.72 -18.48
C ALA A 316 -5.69 -16.96 -17.84
N GLN A 317 -6.70 -16.14 -18.17
CA GLN A 317 -8.07 -16.32 -17.67
C GLN A 317 -8.64 -17.70 -18.00
N ILE A 318 -8.52 -18.14 -19.23
CA ILE A 318 -9.04 -19.45 -19.68
C ILE A 318 -8.26 -20.58 -19.01
N LYS A 319 -6.92 -20.51 -19.05
CA LYS A 319 -6.07 -21.53 -18.42
C LYS A 319 -6.34 -21.68 -16.92
N ILE A 320 -6.40 -20.57 -16.19
CA ILE A 320 -6.68 -20.58 -14.74
C ILE A 320 -8.07 -21.16 -14.45
N ALA A 321 -9.08 -20.80 -15.23
CA ALA A 321 -10.44 -21.34 -15.06
C ALA A 321 -10.49 -22.88 -15.25
N VAL A 322 -9.77 -23.40 -16.25
CA VAL A 322 -9.65 -24.84 -16.50
C VAL A 322 -8.86 -25.52 -15.36
N ASP A 323 -7.66 -25.00 -15.05
CA ASP A 323 -6.80 -25.58 -14.02
C ASP A 323 -7.51 -25.63 -12.65
N MET A 324 -8.19 -24.54 -12.24
CA MET A 324 -8.94 -24.51 -10.98
C MET A 324 -10.11 -25.50 -10.94
N ALA A 325 -10.74 -25.75 -12.09
CA ALA A 325 -11.78 -26.77 -12.16
C ALA A 325 -11.20 -28.20 -12.07
N ASP A 326 -10.06 -28.45 -12.70
CA ASP A 326 -9.37 -29.74 -12.65
C ASP A 326 -8.75 -29.99 -11.25
N GLU A 327 -8.29 -28.95 -10.57
CA GLU A 327 -7.84 -28.98 -9.17
C GLU A 327 -9.02 -29.15 -8.17
N GLY A 328 -10.26 -29.05 -8.60
CA GLY A 328 -11.45 -29.16 -7.75
C GLY A 328 -11.71 -27.91 -6.88
N LEU A 329 -11.05 -26.80 -7.14
CA LEU A 329 -11.26 -25.53 -6.44
C LEU A 329 -12.61 -24.91 -6.83
N ILE A 330 -13.02 -25.04 -8.08
CA ILE A 330 -14.30 -24.57 -8.61
C ILE A 330 -14.98 -25.65 -9.46
N ASP A 331 -16.28 -25.56 -9.68
CA ASP A 331 -16.97 -26.44 -10.62
C ASP A 331 -16.82 -25.95 -12.07
N ARG A 332 -17.10 -26.85 -13.03
CA ARG A 332 -17.01 -26.55 -14.47
C ARG A 332 -17.94 -25.42 -14.91
N LYS A 333 -19.10 -25.27 -14.29
CA LYS A 333 -20.05 -24.21 -14.56
C LYS A 333 -19.48 -22.86 -14.15
N THR A 334 -18.91 -22.80 -12.97
CA THR A 334 -18.21 -21.57 -12.45
C THR A 334 -17.02 -21.24 -13.35
N ALA A 335 -16.23 -22.23 -13.77
CA ALA A 335 -15.11 -22.01 -14.69
C ALA A 335 -15.57 -21.40 -16.01
N LEU A 336 -16.65 -21.93 -16.60
CA LEU A 336 -17.22 -21.41 -17.85
C LEU A 336 -17.75 -19.97 -17.67
N MET A 337 -18.43 -19.67 -16.55
CA MET A 337 -19.00 -18.36 -16.29
C MET A 337 -17.95 -17.25 -16.02
N ARG A 338 -16.73 -17.65 -15.68
CA ARG A 338 -15.60 -16.71 -15.48
C ARG A 338 -14.95 -16.27 -16.78
N VAL A 339 -15.17 -16.99 -17.87
CA VAL A 339 -14.62 -16.67 -19.19
C VAL A 339 -15.64 -15.87 -19.97
N LYS A 340 -15.29 -14.64 -20.31
CA LYS A 340 -16.14 -13.76 -21.13
C LYS A 340 -16.02 -14.11 -22.61
N PRO A 341 -17.12 -14.03 -23.41
CA PRO A 341 -17.07 -14.29 -24.85
C PRO A 341 -15.97 -13.51 -25.58
N GLU A 342 -15.80 -12.22 -25.23
CA GLU A 342 -14.80 -11.34 -25.85
C GLU A 342 -13.36 -11.85 -25.61
N GLN A 343 -13.10 -12.54 -24.50
CA GLN A 343 -11.79 -13.13 -24.20
C GLN A 343 -11.51 -14.35 -25.12
N VAL A 344 -12.55 -15.10 -25.48
CA VAL A 344 -12.43 -16.20 -26.44
C VAL A 344 -12.19 -15.64 -27.83
N ASP A 345 -12.94 -14.64 -28.25
CA ASP A 345 -12.76 -13.99 -29.54
C ASP A 345 -11.36 -13.43 -29.71
N MET A 346 -10.82 -12.79 -28.68
CA MET A 346 -9.41 -12.29 -28.71
C MET A 346 -8.38 -13.39 -28.99
N LEU A 347 -8.63 -14.62 -28.60
CA LEU A 347 -7.71 -15.74 -28.80
C LEU A 347 -7.91 -16.44 -30.15
N LEU A 348 -9.05 -16.26 -30.79
CA LEU A 348 -9.32 -16.77 -32.13
C LEU A 348 -8.66 -15.93 -33.23
N HIS A 349 -8.31 -14.68 -32.92
CA HIS A 349 -7.57 -13.83 -33.85
C HIS A 349 -6.08 -14.18 -33.90
N PRO A 350 -5.44 -14.11 -35.09
CA PRO A 350 -4.01 -14.30 -35.23
C PRO A 350 -3.20 -13.39 -34.29
N GLN A 351 -2.26 -13.95 -33.55
CA GLN A 351 -1.37 -13.20 -32.66
C GLN A 351 0.05 -13.24 -33.18
N PHE A 352 0.77 -12.14 -33.05
CA PHE A 352 2.21 -12.11 -33.35
C PHE A 352 2.96 -12.98 -32.33
N GLY A 353 3.80 -13.86 -32.86
CA GLY A 353 4.71 -14.66 -32.04
C GLY A 353 5.75 -13.81 -31.27
N PRO A 354 6.41 -14.38 -30.25
CA PRO A 354 7.40 -13.66 -29.45
C PRO A 354 8.53 -13.06 -30.30
N GLU A 355 8.97 -13.76 -31.34
CA GLU A 355 10.02 -13.32 -32.25
C GLU A 355 9.61 -12.10 -33.08
N THR A 356 8.36 -12.04 -33.52
CA THR A 356 7.83 -10.89 -34.29
C THR A 356 7.66 -9.67 -33.40
N LYS A 357 7.27 -9.85 -32.09
CA LYS A 357 7.19 -8.77 -31.12
C LYS A 357 8.57 -8.17 -30.81
N ALA A 358 9.62 -8.96 -30.81
CA ALA A 358 10.99 -8.49 -30.61
C ALA A 358 11.46 -7.65 -31.81
N ALA A 359 11.15 -8.08 -33.05
CA ALA A 359 11.54 -7.37 -34.29
C ALA A 359 10.85 -6.00 -34.47
N VAL A 360 9.65 -5.79 -33.89
CA VAL A 360 8.92 -4.50 -33.97
C VAL A 360 9.38 -3.52 -32.91
N ARG A 361 10.11 -3.97 -31.87
CA ARG A 361 10.68 -3.11 -30.81
C ARG A 361 12.11 -2.64 -31.10
N ALA A 362 12.76 -3.15 -32.12
CA ALA A 362 14.07 -2.73 -32.62
C ALA A 362 13.92 -1.66 -33.71
#